data_29fa323a8b03254f4dc81c022bd32e4b
#
_entry.id   29fa323a8b03254f4dc81c022bd32e4b
#
_cell.length_a   1.000
_cell.length_b   1.000
_cell.length_c   1.000
_cell.angle_alpha   90.00
_cell.angle_beta   90.00
_cell.angle_gamma   90.00
#
_symmetry.space_group_name_H-M   'P 1'
#
loop_
_entity.id
_entity.type
_entity.pdbx_description
1 polymer ?
#
loop_
_entity_poly.entity_id
_entity_poly.type
_entity_poly.pdbx_seq_one_letter_code
_entity_poly.pdbx_strand_id
1 'polypeptide(L)'
;MKVVCPGSYDPVTVGHIDIALRAARMFEHVVIAVVHNPSKTGHFPLAQRIEFIRAGLAADPRFAGVDNITIDDVPGGLLVDYCERIGAGAVVKGLRSGTDYAYELPMAHMNRHLKNIETVFVPGDPAYEHVSSSLIREVSALGGDVAGMVPEAVLAELTARRAQQSQQAQPGGADGAAEAGSAGAKRS
;
A
#
# COMPACT_ATOMS: atom_id res chain seq x y z
N MET A 1 8.22 14.88 20.57
CA MET A 1 9.07 14.73 19.34
C MET A 1 8.17 14.32 18.17
N LYS A 2 8.32 15.00 17.02
CA LYS A 2 7.68 14.62 15.77
C LYS A 2 8.49 13.52 15.09
N VAL A 3 7.80 12.52 14.51
CA VAL A 3 8.39 11.40 13.77
C VAL A 3 7.71 11.18 12.45
N VAL A 4 8.40 10.49 11.53
CA VAL A 4 7.91 10.16 10.19
C VAL A 4 7.79 8.64 10.05
N CYS A 5 6.64 8.15 9.60
CA CYS A 5 6.41 6.78 9.16
C CYS A 5 6.42 6.76 7.61
N PRO A 6 7.56 6.53 6.96
CA PRO A 6 7.64 6.58 5.51
C PRO A 6 7.29 5.24 4.88
N GLY A 7 6.60 5.29 3.75
CA GLY A 7 6.28 4.10 2.97
C GLY A 7 5.66 4.46 1.62
N SER A 8 5.59 3.49 0.72
CA SER A 8 4.85 3.66 -0.54
C SER A 8 3.35 3.54 -0.33
N TYR A 9 2.93 2.76 0.67
CA TYR A 9 1.52 2.46 0.99
C TYR A 9 0.70 2.08 -0.25
N ASP A 10 1.22 1.16 -1.03
CA ASP A 10 0.70 0.77 -2.34
C ASP A 10 0.28 -0.71 -2.44
N PRO A 11 -0.86 -1.09 -1.81
CA PRO A 11 -1.71 -0.32 -0.92
C PRO A 11 -1.26 -0.29 0.55
N VAL A 12 -1.92 0.55 1.35
CA VAL A 12 -1.83 0.47 2.81
C VAL A 12 -2.41 -0.87 3.30
N THR A 13 -1.82 -1.44 4.35
CA THR A 13 -2.25 -2.71 4.97
C THR A 13 -2.56 -2.51 6.45
N VAL A 14 -3.23 -3.49 7.08
CA VAL A 14 -3.49 -3.47 8.52
C VAL A 14 -2.21 -3.38 9.35
N GLY A 15 -1.10 -3.97 8.88
CA GLY A 15 0.21 -3.85 9.53
C GLY A 15 0.74 -2.41 9.51
N HIS A 16 0.55 -1.67 8.42
CA HIS A 16 0.92 -0.24 8.37
C HIS A 16 0.08 0.59 9.36
N ILE A 17 -1.22 0.32 9.42
CA ILE A 17 -2.15 0.99 10.34
C ILE A 17 -1.76 0.72 11.79
N ASP A 18 -1.40 -0.53 12.13
CA ASP A 18 -0.95 -0.91 13.48
C ASP A 18 0.32 -0.14 13.89
N ILE A 19 1.32 -0.08 13.04
CA ILE A 19 2.56 0.67 13.31
C ILE A 19 2.28 2.16 13.50
N ALA A 20 1.42 2.75 12.66
CA ALA A 20 1.04 4.17 12.80
C ALA A 20 0.36 4.45 14.15
N LEU A 21 -0.57 3.58 14.58
CA LEU A 21 -1.23 3.69 15.87
C LEU A 21 -0.25 3.60 17.04
N ARG A 22 0.66 2.63 16.99
CA ARG A 22 1.65 2.44 18.03
C ARG A 22 2.64 3.59 18.08
N ALA A 23 3.04 4.13 16.94
CA ALA A 23 3.84 5.34 16.87
C ALA A 23 3.11 6.55 17.50
N ALA A 24 1.81 6.72 17.21
CA ALA A 24 1.01 7.82 17.75
C ALA A 24 0.88 7.78 19.27
N ARG A 25 0.95 6.59 19.88
CA ARG A 25 0.96 6.41 21.33
C ARG A 25 2.32 6.70 21.98
N MET A 26 3.40 6.63 21.21
CA MET A 26 4.76 6.82 21.71
C MET A 26 5.30 8.24 21.48
N PHE A 27 4.80 8.94 20.47
CA PHE A 27 5.33 10.21 20.02
C PHE A 27 4.28 11.31 19.99
N GLU A 28 4.70 12.55 20.16
CA GLU A 28 3.81 13.72 20.18
C GLU A 28 3.11 13.95 18.85
N HIS A 29 3.78 13.66 17.74
CA HIS A 29 3.21 13.83 16.39
C HIS A 29 3.81 12.83 15.41
N VAL A 30 2.95 12.18 14.64
CA VAL A 30 3.32 11.20 13.62
C VAL A 30 2.92 11.71 12.26
N VAL A 31 3.85 11.72 11.32
CA VAL A 31 3.58 12.00 9.92
C VAL A 31 3.66 10.70 9.13
N ILE A 32 2.54 10.22 8.61
CA ILE A 32 2.54 9.14 7.62
C ILE A 32 2.95 9.76 6.29
N ALA A 33 4.19 9.51 5.89
CA ALA A 33 4.79 10.09 4.70
C ALA A 33 4.66 9.12 3.53
N VAL A 34 3.78 9.43 2.58
CA VAL A 34 3.61 8.63 1.36
C VAL A 34 4.71 8.99 0.38
N VAL A 35 5.76 8.15 0.35
CA VAL A 35 6.92 8.40 -0.51
C VAL A 35 6.61 7.93 -1.92
N HIS A 36 6.77 8.84 -2.87
CA HIS A 36 6.55 8.59 -4.27
C HIS A 36 7.89 8.59 -5.03
N ASN A 37 8.18 7.51 -5.74
CA ASN A 37 9.28 7.48 -6.70
C ASN A 37 8.73 7.80 -8.10
N PRO A 38 9.02 8.99 -8.67
CA PRO A 38 8.50 9.38 -9.98
C PRO A 38 8.89 8.45 -11.13
N SER A 39 9.98 7.68 -10.96
CA SER A 39 10.46 6.73 -11.97
C SER A 39 9.75 5.37 -11.94
N LYS A 40 8.87 5.13 -10.95
CA LYS A 40 8.12 3.86 -10.80
C LYS A 40 6.62 4.12 -10.87
N THR A 41 5.96 3.40 -11.75
CA THR A 41 4.48 3.38 -11.79
C THR A 41 3.98 2.61 -10.57
N GLY A 42 3.26 3.30 -9.67
CA GLY A 42 2.58 2.65 -8.56
C GLY A 42 1.37 1.85 -9.04
N HIS A 43 0.94 0.88 -8.25
CA HIS A 43 -0.30 0.13 -8.51
C HIS A 43 -1.53 1.03 -8.35
N PHE A 44 -1.51 1.91 -7.34
CA PHE A 44 -2.54 2.93 -7.12
C PHE A 44 -1.94 4.33 -7.28
N PRO A 45 -2.71 5.29 -7.86
CA PRO A 45 -2.34 6.70 -7.87
C PRO A 45 -2.07 7.24 -6.46
N LEU A 46 -1.16 8.20 -6.33
CA LEU A 46 -0.78 8.76 -5.02
C LEU A 46 -1.98 9.27 -4.22
N ALA A 47 -2.88 10.02 -4.83
CA ALA A 47 -4.08 10.53 -4.18
C ALA A 47 -4.95 9.40 -3.61
N GLN A 48 -5.11 8.31 -4.35
CA GLN A 48 -5.89 7.15 -3.92
C GLN A 48 -5.23 6.43 -2.73
N ARG A 49 -3.89 6.33 -2.71
CA ARG A 49 -3.17 5.76 -1.55
C ARG A 49 -3.38 6.58 -0.28
N ILE A 50 -3.36 7.90 -0.40
CA ILE A 50 -3.65 8.82 0.71
C ILE A 50 -5.08 8.63 1.22
N GLU A 51 -6.06 8.54 0.32
CA GLU A 51 -7.46 8.29 0.71
C GLU A 51 -7.64 6.92 1.38
N PHE A 52 -6.96 5.89 0.93
CA PHE A 52 -6.96 4.58 1.59
C PHE A 52 -6.42 4.64 3.01
N ILE A 53 -5.34 5.40 3.24
CA ILE A 53 -4.81 5.59 4.59
C ILE A 53 -5.84 6.32 5.45
N ARG A 54 -6.43 7.43 4.97
CA ARG A 54 -7.48 8.18 5.69
C ARG A 54 -8.66 7.30 6.05
N ALA A 55 -9.17 6.55 5.09
CA ALA A 55 -10.29 5.63 5.30
C ALA A 55 -9.93 4.54 6.32
N GLY A 56 -8.72 3.97 6.24
CA GLY A 56 -8.25 2.96 7.17
C GLY A 56 -8.12 3.46 8.60
N LEU A 57 -7.58 4.68 8.79
CA LEU A 57 -7.48 5.31 10.11
C LEU A 57 -8.89 5.64 10.67
N ALA A 58 -9.76 6.19 9.85
CA ALA A 58 -11.11 6.59 10.28
C ALA A 58 -12.01 5.39 10.64
N ALA A 59 -11.84 4.26 9.97
CA ALA A 59 -12.64 3.06 10.21
C ALA A 59 -12.16 2.21 11.40
N ASP A 60 -10.92 2.39 11.85
CA ASP A 60 -10.34 1.58 12.93
C ASP A 60 -10.66 2.21 14.31
N PRO A 61 -11.49 1.56 15.12
CA PRO A 61 -11.89 2.11 16.42
C PRO A 61 -10.74 2.36 17.39
N ARG A 62 -9.58 1.74 17.17
CA ARG A 62 -8.37 1.94 17.98
C ARG A 62 -7.80 3.35 17.85
N PHE A 63 -8.20 4.11 16.81
CA PHE A 63 -7.83 5.52 16.61
C PHE A 63 -8.81 6.51 17.23
N ALA A 64 -9.86 6.04 17.91
CA ALA A 64 -10.77 6.93 18.60
C ALA A 64 -10.01 7.83 19.60
N GLY A 65 -10.06 9.15 19.39
CA GLY A 65 -9.33 10.14 20.21
C GLY A 65 -7.85 10.29 19.87
N VAL A 66 -7.35 9.66 18.81
CA VAL A 66 -5.99 9.90 18.27
C VAL A 66 -6.06 11.07 17.30
N ASP A 67 -5.45 12.20 17.66
CA ASP A 67 -5.46 13.46 16.91
C ASP A 67 -4.06 13.93 16.46
N ASN A 68 -3.03 13.16 16.78
CA ASN A 68 -1.63 13.49 16.55
C ASN A 68 -1.03 12.82 15.30
N ILE A 69 -1.86 12.41 14.33
CA ILE A 69 -1.41 11.85 13.05
C ILE A 69 -1.77 12.79 11.90
N THR A 70 -0.79 13.03 11.04
CA THR A 70 -1.00 13.69 9.74
C THR A 70 -0.53 12.79 8.61
N ILE A 71 -1.09 12.97 7.42
CA ILE A 71 -0.71 12.26 6.20
C ILE A 71 -0.16 13.30 5.23
N ASP A 72 1.03 13.07 4.72
CA ASP A 72 1.68 13.98 3.77
C ASP A 72 2.23 13.19 2.56
N ASP A 73 2.24 13.81 1.40
CA ASP A 73 2.91 13.29 0.22
C ASP A 73 4.36 13.79 0.17
N VAL A 74 5.27 12.88 -0.13
CA VAL A 74 6.69 13.22 -0.23
C VAL A 74 7.14 13.01 -1.67
N PRO A 75 7.13 14.08 -2.49
CA PRO A 75 7.61 14.00 -3.85
C PRO A 75 9.11 13.83 -3.83
N GLY A 76 9.63 12.74 -4.32
CA GLY A 76 11.06 12.50 -4.60
C GLY A 76 12.10 13.17 -3.69
N GLY A 77 13.35 12.79 -3.80
CA GLY A 77 14.42 13.35 -2.97
C GLY A 77 14.77 12.48 -1.75
N LEU A 78 15.64 12.99 -0.90
CA LEU A 78 16.07 12.28 0.29
C LEU A 78 15.04 12.41 1.42
N LEU A 79 14.69 11.29 2.02
CA LEU A 79 13.78 11.26 3.18
C LEU A 79 14.29 12.14 4.33
N VAL A 80 15.60 12.19 4.55
CA VAL A 80 16.19 12.98 5.62
C VAL A 80 16.06 14.49 5.40
N ASP A 81 16.09 14.97 4.16
CA ASP A 81 15.82 16.38 3.84
C ASP A 81 14.35 16.75 4.11
N TYR A 82 13.45 15.80 3.83
CA TYR A 82 12.05 15.97 4.20
C TYR A 82 11.89 16.03 5.73
N CYS A 83 12.51 15.10 6.48
CA CYS A 83 12.47 15.08 7.95
C CYS A 83 12.97 16.41 8.55
N GLU A 84 14.13 16.90 8.07
CA GLU A 84 14.70 18.17 8.51
C GLU A 84 13.73 19.33 8.24
N ARG A 85 13.18 19.43 7.05
CA ARG A 85 12.24 20.49 6.64
C ARG A 85 10.99 20.57 7.51
N ILE A 86 10.47 19.43 7.97
CA ILE A 86 9.27 19.40 8.84
C ILE A 86 9.59 19.37 10.33
N GLY A 87 10.87 19.39 10.71
CA GLY A 87 11.32 19.31 12.10
C GLY A 87 11.06 17.95 12.74
N ALA A 88 11.13 16.86 11.98
CA ALA A 88 11.03 15.50 12.52
C ALA A 88 12.41 15.01 13.01
N GLY A 89 12.45 14.46 14.23
CA GLY A 89 13.68 13.97 14.83
C GLY A 89 14.01 12.52 14.55
N ALA A 90 13.05 11.74 14.06
CA ALA A 90 13.27 10.33 13.76
C ALA A 90 12.33 9.80 12.68
N VAL A 91 12.77 8.69 12.07
CA VAL A 91 11.96 7.82 11.20
C VAL A 91 11.50 6.60 12.01
N VAL A 92 10.25 6.22 11.88
CA VAL A 92 9.70 4.98 12.48
C VAL A 92 9.49 3.95 11.39
N LYS A 93 10.01 2.75 11.61
CA LYS A 93 9.87 1.61 10.70
C LYS A 93 9.30 0.41 11.43
N GLY A 94 8.24 -0.18 10.89
CA GLY A 94 7.73 -1.47 11.32
C GLY A 94 8.63 -2.60 10.81
N LEU A 95 8.92 -3.58 11.66
CA LEU A 95 9.68 -4.77 11.31
C LEU A 95 8.82 -6.01 11.56
N ARG A 96 8.73 -6.90 10.57
CA ARG A 96 8.02 -8.18 10.68
C ARG A 96 8.98 -9.35 10.92
N SER A 97 10.24 -9.19 10.48
CA SER A 97 11.23 -10.27 10.53
C SER A 97 12.65 -9.73 10.66
N GLY A 98 13.59 -10.62 10.95
CA GLY A 98 15.01 -10.30 10.91
C GLY A 98 15.51 -9.88 9.52
N THR A 99 14.86 -10.37 8.46
CA THR A 99 15.17 -9.97 7.08
C THR A 99 14.79 -8.51 6.83
N ASP A 100 13.62 -8.07 7.33
CA ASP A 100 13.22 -6.66 7.26
C ASP A 100 14.27 -5.77 7.97
N TYR A 101 14.73 -6.19 9.16
CA TYR A 101 15.75 -5.47 9.89
C TYR A 101 17.06 -5.38 9.12
N ALA A 102 17.55 -6.48 8.56
CA ALA A 102 18.78 -6.50 7.78
C ALA A 102 18.70 -5.58 6.55
N TYR A 103 17.52 -5.45 5.95
CA TYR A 103 17.27 -4.57 4.81
C TYR A 103 17.21 -3.09 5.22
N GLU A 104 16.57 -2.76 6.34
CA GLU A 104 16.37 -1.38 6.79
C GLU A 104 17.59 -0.79 7.52
N LEU A 105 18.43 -1.62 8.14
CA LEU A 105 19.57 -1.17 8.94
C LEU A 105 20.60 -0.30 8.15
N PRO A 106 21.00 -0.64 6.92
CA PRO A 106 21.91 0.20 6.16
C PRO A 106 21.34 1.61 5.90
N MET A 107 20.03 1.71 5.66
CA MET A 107 19.37 2.99 5.44
C MET A 107 19.28 3.80 6.75
N ALA A 108 19.07 3.14 7.89
CA ALA A 108 19.09 3.80 9.20
C ALA A 108 20.47 4.44 9.48
N HIS A 109 21.55 3.72 9.21
CA HIS A 109 22.90 4.28 9.33
C HIS A 109 23.13 5.44 8.36
N MET A 110 22.64 5.35 7.13
CA MET A 110 22.75 6.40 6.14
C MET A 110 21.96 7.67 6.56
N ASN A 111 20.75 7.51 7.07
CA ASN A 111 19.93 8.62 7.58
C ASN A 111 20.64 9.39 8.71
N ARG A 112 21.23 8.64 9.64
CA ARG A 112 22.02 9.21 10.71
C ARG A 112 23.28 9.92 10.22
N HIS A 113 24.00 9.31 9.27
CA HIS A 113 25.20 9.90 8.69
C HIS A 113 24.92 11.22 7.96
N LEU A 114 23.84 11.28 7.18
CA LEU A 114 23.51 12.43 6.35
C LEU A 114 22.98 13.63 7.14
N LYS A 115 22.07 13.42 8.09
CA LYS A 115 21.34 14.49 8.74
C LYS A 115 21.10 14.27 10.25
N ASN A 116 21.79 13.31 10.85
CA ASN A 116 21.57 12.94 12.25
C ASN A 116 20.10 12.59 12.58
N ILE A 117 19.37 12.02 11.61
CA ILE A 117 18.01 11.52 11.78
C ILE A 117 18.09 10.08 12.26
N GLU A 118 17.56 9.80 13.43
CA GLU A 118 17.52 8.44 13.99
C GLU A 118 16.41 7.61 13.36
N THR A 119 16.55 6.28 13.42
CA THR A 119 15.51 5.34 13.00
C THR A 119 15.09 4.48 14.18
N VAL A 120 13.80 4.51 14.49
CA VAL A 120 13.18 3.71 15.53
C VAL A 120 12.49 2.51 14.86
N PHE A 121 12.91 1.32 15.25
CA PHE A 121 12.31 0.08 14.78
C PHE A 121 11.24 -0.40 15.76
N VAL A 122 10.04 -0.63 15.24
CA VAL A 122 8.89 -1.13 16.01
C VAL A 122 8.56 -2.53 15.50
N PRO A 123 8.68 -3.57 16.34
CA PRO A 123 8.26 -4.92 15.94
C PRO A 123 6.77 -4.92 15.58
N GLY A 124 6.43 -5.46 14.42
CA GLY A 124 5.04 -5.62 13.98
C GLY A 124 4.28 -6.63 14.85
N ASP A 125 2.95 -6.57 14.80
CA ASP A 125 2.13 -7.61 15.41
C ASP A 125 2.33 -8.93 14.64
N PRO A 126 2.64 -10.04 15.33
CA PRO A 126 2.79 -11.36 14.70
C PRO A 126 1.58 -11.78 13.85
N ALA A 127 0.38 -11.33 14.20
CA ALA A 127 -0.84 -11.57 13.43
C ALA A 127 -0.76 -11.04 11.99
N TYR A 128 0.09 -10.04 11.73
CA TYR A 128 0.25 -9.39 10.42
C TYR A 128 1.61 -9.68 9.76
N GLU A 129 2.40 -10.61 10.28
CA GLU A 129 3.75 -10.91 9.78
C GLU A 129 3.77 -11.28 8.30
N HIS A 130 2.75 -12.04 7.86
CA HIS A 130 2.58 -12.46 6.47
C HIS A 130 2.02 -11.38 5.55
N VAL A 131 1.57 -10.22 6.09
CA VAL A 131 0.90 -9.17 5.31
C VAL A 131 1.93 -8.19 4.74
N SER A 132 2.00 -8.11 3.41
CA SER A 132 2.77 -7.09 2.69
C SER A 132 2.00 -6.55 1.49
N SER A 133 2.26 -5.29 1.11
CA SER A 133 1.59 -4.69 -0.05
C SER A 133 1.83 -5.48 -1.35
N SER A 134 3.03 -6.03 -1.53
CA SER A 134 3.35 -6.84 -2.72
C SER A 134 2.56 -8.12 -2.76
N LEU A 135 2.52 -8.86 -1.64
CA LEU A 135 1.77 -10.11 -1.55
C LEU A 135 0.26 -9.87 -1.68
N ILE A 136 -0.27 -8.80 -1.08
CA ILE A 136 -1.69 -8.41 -1.25
C ILE A 136 -2.04 -8.21 -2.72
N ARG A 137 -1.20 -7.47 -3.48
CA ARG A 137 -1.43 -7.26 -4.91
C ARG A 137 -1.41 -8.56 -5.70
N GLU A 138 -0.43 -9.41 -5.43
CA GLU A 138 -0.26 -10.71 -6.10
C GLU A 138 -1.46 -11.63 -5.83
N VAL A 139 -1.77 -11.85 -4.54
CA VAL A 139 -2.88 -12.72 -4.13
C VAL A 139 -4.21 -12.23 -4.68
N SER A 140 -4.48 -10.93 -4.57
CA SER A 140 -5.72 -10.34 -5.10
C SER A 140 -5.83 -10.46 -6.61
N ALA A 141 -4.75 -10.25 -7.36
CA ALA A 141 -4.74 -10.40 -8.82
C ALA A 141 -5.05 -11.84 -9.26
N LEU A 142 -4.61 -12.83 -8.48
CA LEU A 142 -4.89 -14.25 -8.70
C LEU A 142 -6.27 -14.70 -8.18
N GLY A 143 -7.04 -13.80 -7.59
CA GLY A 143 -8.39 -14.10 -7.10
C GLY A 143 -8.48 -14.58 -5.67
N GLY A 144 -7.36 -14.56 -4.92
CA GLY A 144 -7.34 -14.90 -3.52
C GLY A 144 -8.01 -13.84 -2.64
N ASP A 145 -8.53 -14.26 -1.50
CA ASP A 145 -9.16 -13.39 -0.52
C ASP A 145 -8.10 -12.67 0.32
N VAL A 146 -8.19 -11.36 0.41
CA VAL A 146 -7.32 -10.50 1.21
C VAL A 146 -8.11 -9.69 2.25
N ALA A 147 -9.35 -10.10 2.54
CA ALA A 147 -10.18 -9.50 3.58
C ALA A 147 -9.48 -9.57 4.94
N GLY A 148 -9.62 -8.52 5.76
CA GLY A 148 -8.94 -8.43 7.06
C GLY A 148 -7.43 -8.13 7.01
N MET A 149 -6.81 -8.11 5.81
CA MET A 149 -5.39 -7.78 5.63
C MET A 149 -5.18 -6.33 5.18
N VAL A 150 -6.23 -5.72 4.67
CA VAL A 150 -6.25 -4.34 4.19
C VAL A 150 -7.51 -3.61 4.68
N PRO A 151 -7.51 -2.27 4.73
CA PRO A 151 -8.74 -1.51 4.97
C PRO A 151 -9.83 -1.83 3.93
N GLU A 152 -11.10 -1.71 4.33
CA GLU A 152 -12.25 -2.05 3.47
C GLU A 152 -12.24 -1.27 2.14
N ALA A 153 -11.84 0.00 2.15
CA ALA A 153 -11.74 0.81 0.94
C ALA A 153 -10.71 0.24 -0.06
N VAL A 154 -9.63 -0.36 0.42
CA VAL A 154 -8.63 -1.04 -0.41
C VAL A 154 -9.20 -2.35 -0.97
N LEU A 155 -9.87 -3.14 -0.12
CA LEU A 155 -10.49 -4.40 -0.52
C LEU A 155 -11.52 -4.19 -1.63
N ALA A 156 -12.39 -3.20 -1.47
CA ALA A 156 -13.41 -2.83 -2.47
C ALA A 156 -12.77 -2.48 -3.82
N GLU A 157 -11.73 -1.66 -3.83
CA GLU A 157 -11.04 -1.27 -5.06
C GLU A 157 -10.31 -2.44 -5.73
N LEU A 158 -9.62 -3.28 -4.97
CA LEU A 158 -8.96 -4.49 -5.50
C LEU A 158 -9.97 -5.43 -6.15
N THR A 159 -11.13 -5.61 -5.50
CA THR A 159 -12.23 -6.43 -6.02
C THR A 159 -12.81 -5.86 -7.31
N ALA A 160 -13.03 -4.54 -7.37
CA ALA A 160 -13.54 -3.86 -8.55
C ALA A 160 -12.57 -3.98 -9.75
N ARG A 161 -11.27 -3.78 -9.52
CA ARG A 161 -10.25 -3.93 -10.57
C ARG A 161 -10.19 -5.34 -11.13
N ARG A 162 -10.28 -6.36 -10.26
CA ARG A 162 -10.33 -7.74 -10.70
C ARG A 162 -11.55 -8.03 -11.57
N ALA A 163 -12.73 -7.54 -11.18
CA ALA A 163 -13.94 -7.70 -11.97
C ALA A 163 -13.82 -7.09 -13.38
N GLN A 164 -13.23 -5.88 -13.47
CA GLN A 164 -12.97 -5.22 -14.75
C GLN A 164 -11.99 -6.00 -15.63
N GLN A 165 -10.90 -6.53 -15.08
CA GLN A 165 -9.93 -7.35 -15.79
C GLN A 165 -10.56 -8.64 -16.32
N SER A 166 -11.41 -9.29 -15.54
CA SER A 166 -12.12 -10.51 -15.94
C SER A 166 -13.09 -10.25 -17.09
N GLN A 167 -13.75 -9.09 -17.13
CA GLN A 167 -14.65 -8.70 -18.23
C GLN A 167 -13.87 -8.39 -19.51
N GLN A 168 -12.69 -7.79 -19.42
CA GLN A 168 -11.82 -7.49 -20.58
C GLN A 168 -11.13 -8.75 -21.15
N ALA A 169 -10.95 -9.78 -20.33
CA ALA A 169 -10.32 -11.04 -20.74
C ALA A 169 -11.31 -12.03 -21.41
N GLN A 170 -12.62 -11.77 -21.41
CA GLN A 170 -13.58 -12.58 -22.16
C GLN A 170 -13.53 -12.18 -23.65
N PRO A 171 -13.08 -13.07 -24.58
CA PRO A 171 -13.15 -12.78 -26.01
C PRO A 171 -14.61 -12.65 -26.38
N GLY A 172 -14.96 -11.56 -27.07
CA GLY A 172 -16.29 -11.30 -27.60
C GLY A 172 -16.84 -12.56 -28.30
N GLY A 173 -18.00 -12.99 -27.86
CA GLY A 173 -18.67 -14.16 -28.38
C GLY A 173 -18.76 -14.08 -29.90
N ALA A 174 -18.26 -15.11 -30.56
CA ALA A 174 -18.42 -15.30 -31.97
C ALA A 174 -19.91 -15.52 -32.30
N ASP A 175 -20.62 -14.45 -32.61
CA ASP A 175 -21.81 -14.51 -33.43
C ASP A 175 -21.36 -14.66 -34.90
N GLY A 176 -21.36 -15.86 -35.35
CA GLY A 176 -21.15 -16.27 -36.74
C GLY A 176 -22.06 -17.44 -37.03
N ALA A 177 -23.36 -17.17 -36.96
CA ALA A 177 -24.37 -18.14 -37.34
C ALA A 177 -24.21 -18.58 -38.79
N ALA A 178 -24.25 -19.86 -38.94
CA ALA A 178 -24.39 -20.59 -40.17
C ALA A 178 -25.54 -20.09 -41.04
N GLU A 179 -25.27 -19.74 -42.27
CA GLU A 179 -26.25 -19.88 -43.33
C GLU A 179 -25.87 -21.06 -44.22
N ALA A 180 -26.64 -22.12 -44.06
CA ALA A 180 -26.67 -23.24 -44.93
C ALA A 180 -27.42 -22.86 -46.21
N GLY A 181 -26.70 -22.70 -47.32
CA GLY A 181 -27.27 -22.59 -48.67
C GLY A 181 -27.44 -23.98 -49.26
N SER A 182 -28.66 -24.44 -49.26
CA SER A 182 -29.15 -25.57 -50.07
C SER A 182 -29.26 -25.13 -51.54
N ALA A 183 -28.80 -25.99 -52.46
CA ALA A 183 -29.29 -26.22 -53.79
C ALA A 183 -28.13 -26.85 -54.61
N GLY A 184 -28.28 -27.90 -55.31
CA GLY A 184 -29.28 -28.48 -56.11
C GLY A 184 -28.66 -29.60 -56.93
N ALA A 185 -29.35 -30.66 -57.03
CA ALA A 185 -29.05 -31.83 -57.90
C ALA A 185 -29.09 -31.41 -59.33
N LYS A 186 -28.23 -32.07 -60.15
CA LYS A 186 -28.61 -32.70 -61.46
C LYS A 186 -27.37 -33.32 -62.15
N ARG A 187 -27.46 -34.64 -62.31
CA ARG A 187 -27.35 -35.44 -63.55
C ARG A 187 -26.18 -35.16 -64.49
N SER A 188 -25.34 -36.08 -64.67
CA SER A 188 -25.23 -37.08 -65.74
C SER A 188 -24.08 -38.02 -65.46
#